data_1e632c56d02c2b16a88dc5d758cbb860
#
_entry.id   1e632c56d02c2b16a88dc5d758cbb860
#
_cell.length_a   1.000
_cell.length_b   1.000
_cell.length_c   1.000
_cell.angle_alpha   90.00
_cell.angle_beta   90.00
_cell.angle_gamma   90.00
#
_symmetry.space_group_name_H-M   'P 1'
#
loop_
_entity.id
_entity.type
_entity.pdbx_description
1 polymer ?
#
loop_
_entity_poly.entity_id
_entity_poly.type
_entity_poly.pdbx_seq_one_letter_code
_entity_poly.pdbx_strand_id
1 'polypeptide(L)'
;MKSSCIYTCILLCLYVCNSHGQTLDDNIIITQCSDSYIFMEEDGIPTVRNRKETSYEATRMGTALQPYTYYGEFISLDGASAKGGGKAEYKSITPENVFFDDSKICFFNINLDRKGKKTEVTFKRTFHDLHYFTRIYLGEDYFIKTKQITFIIPQSLSHFRLTERNFTPSIHCERGINSAGDSLFTYTVTDMPAMKDEKHMPASGKIYPHILITGSFKDVHDMYRWSNGLAQVDCNIPELDSLLAEIIEGCRTDMEKIRNTYAWVQQNIRYIAFEAGILGHKPDTPAEVLRKRYGDCKGMAILLRTLLKAQGFDARLTDIGTVDIPYRMSEIATLASVNHMICSLIYQGKTYYLDATNEYINAEFIPESIQGREAVIENGENCIVHTLPMLNSSASTDSLSYICSLSDKQTNKVLQGNVTRSWSGDMKEFFLTAYHENDKSGRKEYLPRILTGDNHNYQINSVSWIQQEPQQEWAALTGEVINSSAVQIADNEFYIELDLHNDLFDQPIDTAKRIHDYELPLRCRIVRHTELEIPAGYVLSYCPKGISIHTPQGILCCSYKTERNKIIFRKIMEITEKRIPRNEITIWNTHLRKWADASHEQIILKKQ
;
A
#
# COMPACT_ATOMS: atom_id res chain seq x y z
N MET A 1 -9.91 17.77 20.45
CA MET A 1 -9.74 16.30 20.48
C MET A 1 -10.47 15.73 19.26
N LYS A 2 -9.84 15.68 18.13
CA LYS A 2 -10.11 14.92 16.90
C LYS A 2 -9.04 15.36 15.87
N SER A 3 -7.80 14.95 16.09
CA SER A 3 -6.69 15.27 15.21
C SER A 3 -5.82 14.03 15.07
N SER A 4 -6.32 13.01 14.37
CA SER A 4 -5.54 11.79 14.12
C SER A 4 -6.02 10.96 12.90
N CYS A 5 -6.71 11.56 11.94
CA CYS A 5 -7.30 10.79 10.81
C CYS A 5 -6.70 11.09 9.42
N ILE A 6 -5.66 11.92 9.30
CA ILE A 6 -5.17 12.33 7.96
C ILE A 6 -4.10 11.39 7.39
N TYR A 7 -3.54 10.48 8.18
CA TYR A 7 -2.45 9.58 7.74
C TYR A 7 -2.88 8.17 7.32
N THR A 8 -4.18 7.88 7.26
CA THR A 8 -4.66 6.48 7.13
C THR A 8 -4.99 6.05 5.69
N CYS A 9 -5.10 6.96 4.74
CA CYS A 9 -5.67 6.65 3.41
C CYS A 9 -4.72 6.13 2.33
N ILE A 10 -3.39 6.18 2.51
CA ILE A 10 -2.47 5.64 1.46
C ILE A 10 -2.21 4.14 1.59
N LEU A 11 -2.52 3.52 2.71
CA LEU A 11 -2.15 2.14 3.04
C LEU A 11 -3.31 1.15 3.00
N LEU A 12 -4.44 1.51 2.41
CA LEU A 12 -5.69 0.77 2.57
C LEU A 12 -6.00 -0.25 1.48
N CYS A 13 -5.14 -0.44 0.49
CA CYS A 13 -5.40 -1.44 -0.55
C CYS A 13 -4.89 -2.86 -0.27
N LEU A 14 -4.25 -3.17 0.88
CA LEU A 14 -3.69 -4.51 1.11
C LEU A 14 -3.64 -4.99 2.58
N TYR A 15 -4.53 -4.53 3.45
CA TYR A 15 -4.64 -5.11 4.79
C TYR A 15 -6.00 -5.75 5.02
N VAL A 16 -6.21 -6.93 4.46
CA VAL A 16 -7.11 -7.91 5.03
C VAL A 16 -6.34 -8.62 6.13
N CYS A 17 -6.38 -8.10 7.33
CA CYS A 17 -6.41 -8.83 8.61
C CYS A 17 -6.15 -7.88 9.78
N ASN A 18 -7.12 -7.86 10.67
CA ASN A 18 -7.06 -7.32 12.04
C ASN A 18 -7.42 -5.86 12.27
N SER A 19 -8.67 -5.48 12.03
CA SER A 19 -9.29 -4.33 12.71
C SER A 19 -9.86 -4.68 14.09
N HIS A 20 -9.18 -5.57 14.82
CA HIS A 20 -9.33 -5.63 16.28
C HIS A 20 -7.99 -5.19 16.83
N GLY A 21 -7.92 -3.98 17.37
CA GLY A 21 -6.79 -3.47 18.13
C GLY A 21 -6.53 -4.29 19.40
N GLN A 22 -6.30 -5.57 19.26
CA GLN A 22 -5.68 -6.40 20.28
C GLN A 22 -4.18 -6.15 20.19
N THR A 23 -3.65 -5.44 21.18
CA THR A 23 -2.24 -5.59 21.53
C THR A 23 -2.01 -7.08 21.69
N LEU A 24 -1.19 -7.66 20.79
CA LEU A 24 -0.74 -9.04 20.87
C LEU A 24 -0.26 -9.29 22.30
N ASP A 25 -0.96 -10.17 23.00
CA ASP A 25 -0.84 -10.30 24.43
C ASP A 25 0.35 -11.21 24.74
N ASP A 26 1.48 -10.65 25.17
CA ASP A 26 2.62 -11.42 25.72
C ASP A 26 2.22 -12.27 26.95
N ASN A 27 0.94 -12.19 27.34
CA ASN A 27 0.35 -12.93 28.45
C ASN A 27 -0.09 -14.37 28.08
N ILE A 28 0.03 -14.75 26.81
CA ILE A 28 -0.28 -16.09 26.30
C ILE A 28 0.91 -16.62 25.50
N ILE A 29 1.17 -17.91 25.64
CA ILE A 29 2.13 -18.63 24.78
C ILE A 29 1.47 -19.89 24.21
N ILE A 30 1.88 -20.27 23.01
CA ILE A 30 1.60 -21.58 22.43
C ILE A 30 2.69 -22.53 22.92
N THR A 31 2.32 -23.45 23.79
CA THR A 31 3.26 -24.45 24.32
C THR A 31 3.53 -25.56 23.33
N GLN A 32 2.51 -25.95 22.56
CA GLN A 32 2.58 -26.95 21.52
C GLN A 32 1.51 -26.67 20.45
N CYS A 33 1.88 -26.82 19.18
CA CYS A 33 0.95 -26.79 18.07
C CYS A 33 1.27 -27.95 17.12
N SER A 34 0.24 -28.70 16.73
CA SER A 34 0.32 -29.71 15.66
C SER A 34 -0.62 -29.29 14.54
N ASP A 35 -0.09 -29.13 13.34
CA ASP A 35 -0.83 -28.65 12.17
C ASP A 35 -0.56 -29.61 10.99
N SER A 36 -1.54 -30.41 10.60
CA SER A 36 -1.38 -31.44 9.58
C SER A 36 -2.21 -31.14 8.35
N TYR A 37 -1.63 -31.32 7.18
CA TYR A 37 -2.21 -31.15 5.86
C TYR A 37 -2.07 -32.45 5.07
N ILE A 38 -3.18 -33.12 4.79
CA ILE A 38 -3.21 -34.39 4.05
C ILE A 38 -3.83 -34.13 2.69
N PHE A 39 -3.02 -34.22 1.66
CA PHE A 39 -3.48 -34.15 0.27
C PHE A 39 -4.21 -35.44 -0.08
N MET A 40 -5.32 -35.31 -0.74
CA MET A 40 -6.19 -36.41 -1.12
C MET A 40 -6.76 -36.14 -2.53
N GLU A 41 -7.25 -37.19 -3.15
CA GLU A 41 -7.98 -37.10 -4.40
C GLU A 41 -9.36 -37.73 -4.19
N GLU A 42 -10.40 -36.91 -4.31
CA GLU A 42 -11.80 -37.33 -4.17
C GLU A 42 -12.48 -37.13 -5.52
N ASP A 43 -12.95 -38.22 -6.16
CA ASP A 43 -13.58 -38.21 -7.49
C ASP A 43 -12.73 -37.53 -8.59
N GLY A 44 -11.39 -37.67 -8.51
CA GLY A 44 -10.45 -37.03 -9.45
C GLY A 44 -10.16 -35.55 -9.17
N ILE A 45 -10.69 -35.00 -8.08
CA ILE A 45 -10.46 -33.61 -7.65
C ILE A 45 -9.48 -33.63 -6.47
N PRO A 46 -8.35 -32.92 -6.56
CA PRO A 46 -7.42 -32.81 -5.44
C PRO A 46 -7.99 -31.91 -4.33
N THR A 47 -7.94 -32.40 -3.10
CA THR A 47 -8.38 -31.70 -1.89
C THR A 47 -7.30 -31.78 -0.81
N VAL A 48 -7.37 -30.93 0.25
CA VAL A 48 -6.49 -31.01 1.41
C VAL A 48 -7.30 -30.98 2.69
N ARG A 49 -7.17 -32.05 3.50
CA ARG A 49 -7.71 -32.06 4.86
C ARG A 49 -6.68 -31.50 5.83
N ASN A 50 -7.10 -30.52 6.62
CA ASN A 50 -6.29 -29.90 7.65
C ASN A 50 -6.84 -30.22 9.04
N ARG A 51 -5.93 -30.54 9.97
CA ARG A 51 -6.21 -30.60 11.41
C ARG A 51 -5.14 -29.79 12.13
N LYS A 52 -5.57 -28.71 12.79
CA LYS A 52 -4.72 -27.87 13.63
C LYS A 52 -5.15 -28.03 15.09
N GLU A 53 -4.22 -28.43 15.95
CA GLU A 53 -4.41 -28.64 17.38
C GLU A 53 -3.38 -27.78 18.13
N THR A 54 -3.86 -26.80 18.93
CA THR A 54 -3.00 -25.81 19.57
C THR A 54 -3.23 -25.78 21.07
N SER A 55 -2.18 -25.96 21.85
CA SER A 55 -2.16 -25.85 23.31
C SER A 55 -1.65 -24.48 23.72
N TYR A 56 -2.47 -23.72 24.42
CA TYR A 56 -2.17 -22.41 24.95
C TYR A 56 -1.95 -22.45 26.46
N GLU A 57 -1.07 -21.55 26.96
CA GLU A 57 -0.82 -21.36 28.38
C GLU A 57 -0.78 -19.86 28.71
N ALA A 58 -1.47 -19.47 29.77
CA ALA A 58 -1.42 -18.11 30.30
C ALA A 58 -0.13 -17.86 31.08
N THR A 59 0.61 -16.81 30.77
CA THR A 59 1.79 -16.35 31.51
C THR A 59 1.44 -15.42 32.66
N ARG A 60 0.23 -14.86 32.65
CA ARG A 60 -0.34 -13.96 33.68
C ARG A 60 -1.76 -14.38 34.07
N MET A 61 -2.28 -13.77 35.12
CA MET A 61 -3.64 -13.98 35.59
C MET A 61 -4.63 -13.11 34.79
N GLY A 62 -5.86 -13.61 34.60
CA GLY A 62 -6.96 -12.84 34.01
C GLY A 62 -6.81 -12.57 32.51
N THR A 63 -6.29 -13.52 31.74
CA THR A 63 -6.05 -13.38 30.32
C THR A 63 -7.20 -13.94 29.48
N ALA A 64 -7.69 -13.17 28.52
CA ALA A 64 -8.66 -13.61 27.52
C ALA A 64 -7.93 -14.15 26.28
N LEU A 65 -8.37 -15.31 25.79
CA LEU A 65 -7.87 -15.96 24.59
C LEU A 65 -9.01 -16.13 23.59
N GLN A 66 -8.78 -15.72 22.34
CA GLN A 66 -9.76 -15.87 21.27
C GLN A 66 -9.14 -16.55 20.05
N PRO A 67 -8.92 -17.88 20.10
CA PRO A 67 -8.43 -18.64 18.96
C PRO A 67 -9.50 -18.73 17.89
N TYR A 68 -9.11 -18.60 16.63
CA TYR A 68 -10.05 -18.60 15.51
C TYR A 68 -9.49 -19.33 14.29
N THR A 69 -10.39 -19.61 13.33
CA THR A 69 -10.04 -20.12 12.01
C THR A 69 -11.01 -19.56 10.97
N TYR A 70 -10.50 -19.38 9.73
CA TYR A 70 -11.28 -18.94 8.58
C TYR A 70 -11.87 -20.13 7.83
N TYR A 71 -13.05 -19.93 7.26
CA TYR A 71 -13.72 -20.84 6.33
C TYR A 71 -14.63 -20.04 5.37
N GLY A 72 -15.02 -20.62 4.24
CA GLY A 72 -15.81 -19.95 3.20
C GLY A 72 -16.12 -20.90 2.05
N GLU A 73 -16.28 -20.38 0.84
CA GLU A 73 -16.67 -21.16 -0.34
C GLU A 73 -15.70 -22.33 -0.62
N PHE A 74 -14.39 -22.09 -0.59
CA PHE A 74 -13.37 -23.10 -0.94
C PHE A 74 -12.78 -23.83 0.28
N ILE A 75 -13.21 -23.47 1.48
CA ILE A 75 -12.70 -24.05 2.72
C ILE A 75 -13.86 -24.36 3.64
N SER A 76 -14.21 -25.64 3.80
CA SER A 76 -15.19 -26.05 4.79
C SER A 76 -14.58 -26.14 6.18
N LEU A 77 -15.40 -25.86 7.20
CA LEU A 77 -15.08 -26.13 8.60
C LEU A 77 -15.75 -27.46 9.01
N ASP A 78 -14.96 -28.52 9.17
CA ASP A 78 -15.44 -29.87 9.47
C ASP A 78 -15.58 -30.12 10.97
N GLY A 79 -14.96 -29.28 11.79
CA GLY A 79 -15.08 -29.36 13.23
C GLY A 79 -14.25 -28.35 13.98
N ALA A 80 -14.76 -27.95 15.14
CA ALA A 80 -14.11 -27.05 16.09
C ALA A 80 -14.39 -27.50 17.52
N SER A 81 -13.36 -27.55 18.37
CA SER A 81 -13.50 -27.93 19.77
C SER A 81 -12.44 -27.24 20.64
N ALA A 82 -12.80 -26.96 21.90
CA ALA A 82 -11.88 -26.39 22.89
C ALA A 82 -12.03 -27.11 24.23
N LYS A 83 -10.91 -27.58 24.80
CA LYS A 83 -10.89 -28.22 26.14
C LYS A 83 -11.02 -27.14 27.21
N GLY A 84 -12.07 -27.22 28.02
CA GLY A 84 -12.34 -26.23 29.10
C GLY A 84 -12.68 -24.85 28.56
N GLY A 85 -13.02 -24.71 27.29
CA GLY A 85 -13.48 -23.49 26.63
C GLY A 85 -14.99 -23.46 26.43
N GLY A 86 -15.51 -22.31 25.99
CA GLY A 86 -16.91 -22.10 25.64
C GLY A 86 -17.34 -22.87 24.38
N LYS A 87 -18.54 -22.59 23.90
CA LYS A 87 -19.02 -23.09 22.60
C LYS A 87 -18.30 -22.34 21.47
N ALA A 88 -18.15 -23.02 20.34
CA ALA A 88 -17.72 -22.38 19.11
C ALA A 88 -18.73 -21.30 18.69
N GLU A 89 -18.24 -20.12 18.40
CA GLU A 89 -18.99 -18.99 17.89
C GLU A 89 -18.63 -18.76 16.42
N TYR A 90 -19.59 -18.26 15.64
CA TYR A 90 -19.45 -18.08 14.19
C TYR A 90 -19.84 -16.66 13.82
N LYS A 91 -19.02 -16.02 12.98
CA LYS A 91 -19.26 -14.66 12.53
C LYS A 91 -18.83 -14.50 11.08
N SER A 92 -19.64 -13.81 10.26
CA SER A 92 -19.17 -13.30 8.97
C SER A 92 -18.21 -12.14 9.22
N ILE A 93 -17.14 -12.08 8.46
CA ILE A 93 -16.20 -10.97 8.48
C ILE A 93 -16.40 -10.20 7.19
N THR A 94 -16.63 -8.90 7.31
CA THR A 94 -16.54 -7.97 6.20
C THR A 94 -15.44 -6.98 6.57
N PRO A 95 -14.27 -7.04 5.92
CA PRO A 95 -13.22 -6.06 6.13
C PRO A 95 -13.74 -4.65 5.84
N GLU A 96 -13.21 -3.62 6.50
CA GLU A 96 -13.72 -2.24 6.39
C GLU A 96 -13.76 -1.69 4.95
N ASN A 97 -12.94 -2.23 4.05
CA ASN A 97 -12.82 -1.79 2.66
C ASN A 97 -13.31 -2.79 1.62
N VAL A 98 -13.94 -3.88 2.05
CA VAL A 98 -14.55 -4.89 1.19
C VAL A 98 -16.06 -4.83 1.36
N PHE A 99 -16.79 -4.62 0.28
CA PHE A 99 -18.25 -4.53 0.33
C PHE A 99 -18.91 -5.87 0.62
N PHE A 100 -18.33 -6.95 0.14
CA PHE A 100 -18.83 -8.31 0.34
C PHE A 100 -17.65 -9.29 0.38
N ASP A 101 -17.57 -10.05 1.47
CA ASP A 101 -16.70 -11.20 1.65
C ASP A 101 -17.55 -12.35 2.21
N ASP A 102 -17.43 -13.54 1.63
CA ASP A 102 -18.07 -14.74 2.14
C ASP A 102 -17.29 -15.39 3.28
N SER A 103 -16.12 -14.84 3.60
CA SER A 103 -15.27 -15.31 4.68
C SER A 103 -16.00 -15.26 6.01
N LYS A 104 -15.92 -16.39 6.70
CA LYS A 104 -16.46 -16.57 8.02
C LYS A 104 -15.34 -16.98 8.97
N ILE A 105 -15.49 -16.60 10.22
CA ILE A 105 -14.63 -17.11 11.29
C ILE A 105 -15.43 -18.00 12.22
N CYS A 106 -14.78 -19.07 12.66
CA CYS A 106 -15.15 -19.82 13.84
C CYS A 106 -14.13 -19.51 14.94
N PHE A 107 -14.59 -19.13 16.10
CA PHE A 107 -13.73 -18.74 17.21
C PHE A 107 -14.28 -19.22 18.56
N PHE A 108 -13.41 -19.19 19.57
CA PHE A 108 -13.77 -19.48 20.95
C PHE A 108 -13.43 -18.29 21.84
N ASN A 109 -14.29 -17.97 22.81
CA ASN A 109 -13.98 -17.02 23.88
C ASN A 109 -13.57 -17.82 25.14
N ILE A 110 -12.28 -17.80 25.47
CA ILE A 110 -11.71 -18.59 26.57
C ILE A 110 -11.09 -17.66 27.60
N ASN A 111 -11.51 -17.79 28.84
CA ASN A 111 -10.91 -17.06 29.95
C ASN A 111 -9.89 -17.91 30.71
N LEU A 112 -8.65 -17.46 30.71
CA LEU A 112 -7.53 -18.04 31.43
C LEU A 112 -7.34 -17.26 32.74
N ASP A 113 -8.07 -17.65 33.79
CA ASP A 113 -8.20 -16.94 35.07
C ASP A 113 -6.95 -16.87 35.94
N ARG A 114 -5.95 -17.74 35.67
CA ARG A 114 -4.70 -17.82 36.45
C ARG A 114 -3.48 -18.13 35.55
N LYS A 115 -2.33 -17.67 36.03
CA LYS A 115 -1.02 -18.04 35.42
C LYS A 115 -0.85 -19.55 35.41
N GLY A 116 -0.32 -20.10 34.28
CA GLY A 116 -0.11 -21.51 34.06
C GLY A 116 -1.38 -22.29 33.68
N LYS A 117 -2.55 -21.63 33.60
CA LYS A 117 -3.75 -22.28 33.08
C LYS A 117 -3.59 -22.59 31.60
N LYS A 118 -3.93 -23.81 31.24
CA LYS A 118 -3.81 -24.33 29.86
C LYS A 118 -5.19 -24.59 29.26
N THR A 119 -5.25 -24.49 27.95
CA THR A 119 -6.37 -24.96 27.13
C THR A 119 -5.84 -25.51 25.82
N GLU A 120 -6.62 -26.33 25.17
CA GLU A 120 -6.31 -26.89 23.87
C GLU A 120 -7.48 -26.66 22.93
N VAL A 121 -7.18 -26.18 21.72
CA VAL A 121 -8.18 -25.87 20.69
C VAL A 121 -7.83 -26.65 19.43
N THR A 122 -8.84 -27.30 18.85
CA THR A 122 -8.71 -28.05 17.61
C THR A 122 -9.66 -27.48 16.56
N PHE A 123 -9.13 -27.21 15.38
CA PHE A 123 -9.90 -26.90 14.17
C PHE A 123 -9.64 -27.99 13.12
N LYS A 124 -10.69 -28.39 12.39
CA LYS A 124 -10.61 -29.29 11.24
C LYS A 124 -11.23 -28.62 10.05
N ARG A 125 -10.54 -28.61 8.92
CA ARG A 125 -10.98 -27.97 7.68
C ARG A 125 -10.67 -28.86 6.48
N THR A 126 -11.42 -28.63 5.41
CA THR A 126 -11.09 -29.20 4.09
C THR A 126 -11.01 -28.09 3.06
N PHE A 127 -9.91 -28.05 2.32
CA PHE A 127 -9.70 -27.18 1.17
C PHE A 127 -10.18 -27.93 -0.08
N HIS A 128 -11.21 -27.43 -0.72
CA HIS A 128 -11.89 -28.11 -1.84
C HIS A 128 -11.31 -27.73 -3.21
N ASP A 129 -10.70 -26.55 -3.34
CA ASP A 129 -10.02 -26.10 -4.54
C ASP A 129 -8.59 -25.66 -4.22
N LEU A 130 -7.61 -26.42 -4.72
CA LEU A 130 -6.20 -26.19 -4.41
C LEU A 130 -5.57 -25.01 -5.18
N HIS A 131 -6.28 -24.40 -6.15
CA HIS A 131 -5.84 -23.11 -6.70
C HIS A 131 -5.77 -22.05 -5.60
N TYR A 132 -6.66 -22.12 -4.60
CA TYR A 132 -6.74 -21.18 -3.46
C TYR A 132 -5.93 -21.62 -2.24
N PHE A 133 -5.37 -22.82 -2.24
CA PHE A 133 -4.48 -23.31 -1.20
C PHE A 133 -3.03 -22.96 -1.52
N THR A 134 -2.64 -21.72 -1.30
CA THR A 134 -1.43 -21.11 -1.88
C THR A 134 -0.28 -20.93 -0.88
N ARG A 135 -0.59 -20.66 0.41
CA ARG A 135 0.44 -20.26 1.38
C ARG A 135 0.06 -20.61 2.82
N ILE A 136 1.05 -21.12 3.57
CA ILE A 136 0.93 -21.41 4.99
C ILE A 136 2.04 -20.67 5.75
N TYR A 137 1.69 -19.74 6.63
CA TYR A 137 2.63 -19.11 7.55
C TYR A 137 2.99 -20.06 8.70
N LEU A 138 4.26 -20.03 9.11
CA LEU A 138 4.75 -20.86 10.21
C LEU A 138 4.56 -20.19 11.58
N GLY A 139 4.55 -18.86 11.60
CA GLY A 139 4.27 -18.07 12.80
C GLY A 139 2.79 -18.08 13.20
N GLU A 140 2.50 -17.59 14.39
CA GLU A 140 1.17 -17.43 14.98
C GLU A 140 1.07 -16.06 15.68
N ASP A 141 -0.12 -15.68 16.13
CA ASP A 141 -0.37 -14.43 16.87
C ASP A 141 0.27 -14.41 18.27
N TYR A 142 0.74 -15.57 18.76
CA TYR A 142 1.38 -15.74 20.06
C TYR A 142 2.77 -16.37 19.92
N PHE A 143 3.62 -16.17 20.91
CA PHE A 143 4.91 -16.85 20.98
C PHE A 143 4.73 -18.35 20.94
N ILE A 144 5.48 -19.03 20.06
CA ILE A 144 5.44 -20.48 19.86
C ILE A 144 6.64 -21.12 20.56
N LYS A 145 6.39 -21.98 21.54
CA LYS A 145 7.44 -22.80 22.13
C LYS A 145 7.83 -23.94 21.19
N THR A 146 6.83 -24.69 20.69
CA THR A 146 7.04 -25.75 19.71
C THR A 146 5.83 -25.86 18.78
N LYS A 147 6.07 -25.91 17.48
CA LYS A 147 5.04 -26.18 16.47
C LYS A 147 5.58 -27.18 15.47
N GLN A 148 4.78 -28.18 15.16
CA GLN A 148 5.04 -29.15 14.11
C GLN A 148 3.98 -28.99 13.01
N ILE A 149 4.45 -28.82 11.77
CA ILE A 149 3.60 -28.74 10.59
C ILE A 149 3.93 -29.92 9.69
N THR A 150 2.94 -30.74 9.36
CA THR A 150 3.13 -31.96 8.58
C THR A 150 2.34 -31.90 7.28
N PHE A 151 2.99 -32.18 6.16
CA PHE A 151 2.34 -32.38 4.87
C PHE A 151 2.51 -33.82 4.44
N ILE A 152 1.40 -34.44 4.02
CA ILE A 152 1.38 -35.79 3.44
C ILE A 152 0.85 -35.63 2.01
N ILE A 153 1.69 -35.96 1.03
CA ILE A 153 1.37 -35.79 -0.40
C ILE A 153 1.45 -37.17 -1.05
N PRO A 154 0.30 -37.74 -1.49
CA PRO A 154 0.27 -39.03 -2.14
C PRO A 154 0.98 -39.00 -3.49
N GLN A 155 1.41 -40.18 -3.98
CA GLN A 155 2.18 -40.27 -5.21
C GLN A 155 1.39 -39.74 -6.44
N SER A 156 0.07 -39.92 -6.47
CA SER A 156 -0.81 -39.36 -7.53
C SER A 156 -0.76 -37.84 -7.60
N LEU A 157 -0.52 -37.14 -6.48
CA LEU A 157 -0.42 -35.70 -6.35
C LEU A 157 1.02 -35.19 -6.21
N SER A 158 1.99 -35.99 -6.60
CA SER A 158 3.42 -35.66 -6.48
C SER A 158 3.89 -34.46 -7.30
N HIS A 159 3.03 -33.89 -8.15
CA HIS A 159 3.28 -32.62 -8.85
C HIS A 159 3.16 -31.40 -7.93
N PHE A 160 2.46 -31.48 -6.78
CA PHE A 160 2.46 -30.43 -5.79
C PHE A 160 3.85 -30.28 -5.13
N ARG A 161 4.26 -29.05 -4.91
CA ARG A 161 5.55 -28.68 -4.34
C ARG A 161 5.37 -27.72 -3.18
N LEU A 162 6.25 -27.85 -2.20
CA LEU A 162 6.36 -26.97 -1.04
C LEU A 162 7.61 -26.10 -1.22
N THR A 163 7.43 -24.78 -1.34
CA THR A 163 8.53 -23.84 -1.52
C THR A 163 8.68 -22.95 -0.28
N GLU A 164 9.79 -23.12 0.40
CA GLU A 164 10.12 -22.44 1.67
C GLU A 164 10.53 -20.99 1.41
N ARG A 165 10.05 -20.05 2.22
CA ARG A 165 10.35 -18.61 2.15
C ARG A 165 10.62 -18.05 3.54
N ASN A 166 11.62 -17.16 3.63
CA ASN A 166 12.02 -16.44 4.84
C ASN A 166 12.32 -17.34 6.05
N PHE A 167 12.81 -18.57 5.81
CA PHE A 167 13.13 -19.50 6.87
C PHE A 167 14.31 -19.01 7.71
N THR A 168 14.22 -19.24 9.00
CA THR A 168 15.26 -18.95 10.01
C THR A 168 15.88 -20.24 10.53
N PRO A 169 17.04 -20.20 11.19
CA PRO A 169 17.67 -21.40 11.77
C PRO A 169 16.83 -22.14 12.82
N SER A 170 15.78 -21.51 13.37
CA SER A 170 14.84 -22.14 14.30
C SER A 170 13.80 -23.04 13.63
N ILE A 171 13.83 -23.16 12.30
CA ILE A 171 12.91 -23.97 11.51
C ILE A 171 13.68 -25.12 10.88
N HIS A 172 13.29 -26.35 11.21
CA HIS A 172 13.86 -27.57 10.66
C HIS A 172 12.84 -28.30 9.80
N CYS A 173 13.28 -28.84 8.66
CA CYS A 173 12.46 -29.65 7.78
C CYS A 173 13.04 -31.07 7.66
N GLU A 174 12.24 -32.06 8.03
CA GLU A 174 12.51 -33.46 7.76
C GLU A 174 11.66 -33.92 6.58
N ARG A 175 12.27 -34.67 5.67
CA ARG A 175 11.62 -35.23 4.48
C ARG A 175 11.75 -36.73 4.48
N GLY A 176 10.66 -37.43 4.22
CA GLY A 176 10.61 -38.87 4.21
C GLY A 176 9.49 -39.42 3.33
N ILE A 177 9.29 -40.70 3.41
CA ILE A 177 8.19 -41.42 2.77
C ILE A 177 7.51 -42.23 3.89
N ASN A 178 6.18 -42.15 3.96
CA ASN A 178 5.42 -42.94 4.93
C ASN A 178 5.27 -44.41 4.48
N SER A 179 4.65 -45.24 5.32
CA SER A 179 4.42 -46.65 5.02
C SER A 179 3.50 -46.92 3.84
N ALA A 180 2.72 -45.92 3.41
CA ALA A 180 1.85 -45.99 2.23
C ALA A 180 2.57 -45.57 0.93
N GLY A 181 3.81 -45.08 1.01
CA GLY A 181 4.58 -44.58 -0.14
C GLY A 181 4.39 -43.11 -0.41
N ASP A 182 3.65 -42.36 0.44
CA ASP A 182 3.40 -40.92 0.25
C ASP A 182 4.58 -40.10 0.73
N SER A 183 4.83 -38.98 0.08
CA SER A 183 5.83 -38.00 0.52
C SER A 183 5.40 -37.36 1.83
N LEU A 184 6.29 -37.38 2.82
CA LEU A 184 6.10 -36.82 4.15
C LEU A 184 7.07 -35.64 4.35
N PHE A 185 6.55 -34.47 4.67
CA PHE A 185 7.34 -33.30 5.05
C PHE A 185 6.93 -32.88 6.47
N THR A 186 7.89 -32.78 7.37
CA THR A 186 7.66 -32.36 8.75
C THR A 186 8.52 -31.14 9.06
N TYR A 187 7.88 -30.01 9.27
CA TYR A 187 8.52 -28.76 9.67
C TYR A 187 8.36 -28.58 11.19
N THR A 188 9.48 -28.44 11.88
CA THR A 188 9.51 -28.18 13.32
C THR A 188 10.00 -26.76 13.57
N VAL A 189 9.18 -25.98 14.26
CA VAL A 189 9.44 -24.59 14.66
C VAL A 189 9.62 -24.56 16.18
N THR A 190 10.68 -23.93 16.66
CA THR A 190 10.96 -23.77 18.10
C THR A 190 11.25 -22.33 18.46
N ASP A 191 10.74 -21.89 19.62
CA ASP A 191 10.98 -20.56 20.22
C ASP A 191 10.79 -19.40 19.24
N MET A 192 9.68 -19.45 18.47
CA MET A 192 9.37 -18.43 17.46
C MET A 192 8.55 -17.30 18.09
N PRO A 193 8.99 -16.02 17.95
CA PRO A 193 8.21 -14.86 18.36
C PRO A 193 6.85 -14.79 17.65
N ALA A 194 5.87 -14.16 18.31
CA ALA A 194 4.58 -13.84 17.71
C ALA A 194 4.75 -13.00 16.44
N MET A 195 3.94 -13.28 15.44
CA MET A 195 3.78 -12.38 14.29
C MET A 195 3.06 -11.13 14.76
N LYS A 196 3.68 -9.96 14.57
CA LYS A 196 3.13 -8.66 14.99
C LYS A 196 3.01 -7.73 13.80
N ASP A 197 1.85 -7.14 13.64
CA ASP A 197 1.68 -6.08 12.67
C ASP A 197 2.16 -4.75 13.24
N GLU A 198 2.96 -4.03 12.48
CA GLU A 198 3.46 -2.70 12.82
C GLU A 198 3.18 -1.74 11.68
N LYS A 199 2.79 -0.53 12.01
CA LYS A 199 2.56 0.51 10.99
C LYS A 199 3.82 0.69 10.13
N HIS A 200 3.66 0.68 8.80
CA HIS A 200 4.75 0.79 7.83
C HIS A 200 5.81 -0.32 7.92
N MET A 201 5.45 -1.51 8.34
CA MET A 201 6.34 -2.67 8.16
C MET A 201 6.23 -3.20 6.73
N PRO A 202 7.24 -3.91 6.22
CA PRO A 202 7.12 -4.64 4.96
C PRO A 202 5.99 -5.67 5.01
N ALA A 203 5.36 -5.92 3.86
CA ALA A 203 4.29 -6.92 3.77
C ALA A 203 4.71 -8.27 4.36
N SER A 204 3.78 -8.97 5.02
CA SER A 204 4.03 -10.22 5.75
C SER A 204 4.76 -11.30 4.91
N GLY A 205 4.45 -11.39 3.61
CA GLY A 205 5.13 -12.30 2.68
C GLY A 205 6.61 -11.99 2.44
N LYS A 206 7.06 -10.75 2.73
CA LYS A 206 8.46 -10.33 2.60
C LYS A 206 9.30 -10.69 3.83
N ILE A 207 8.68 -10.89 5.00
CA ILE A 207 9.39 -10.97 6.28
C ILE A 207 9.13 -12.26 7.07
N TYR A 208 7.88 -12.77 7.08
CA TYR A 208 7.55 -13.92 7.89
C TYR A 208 7.83 -15.25 7.20
N PRO A 209 8.31 -16.26 7.94
CA PRO A 209 8.51 -17.61 7.41
C PRO A 209 7.20 -18.23 6.94
N HIS A 210 7.19 -18.74 5.72
CA HIS A 210 6.02 -19.37 5.13
C HIS A 210 6.39 -20.41 4.08
N ILE A 211 5.44 -21.27 3.77
CA ILE A 211 5.52 -22.29 2.74
C ILE A 211 4.53 -21.90 1.63
N LEU A 212 5.01 -21.75 0.41
CA LEU A 212 4.18 -21.64 -0.78
C LEU A 212 3.87 -23.04 -1.32
N ILE A 213 2.60 -23.25 -1.63
CA ILE A 213 2.13 -24.46 -2.28
C ILE A 213 1.98 -24.18 -3.77
N THR A 214 2.64 -24.96 -4.60
CA THR A 214 2.58 -24.87 -6.07
C THR A 214 2.24 -26.23 -6.67
N GLY A 215 1.75 -26.24 -7.91
CA GLY A 215 1.35 -27.46 -8.61
C GLY A 215 -0.10 -27.43 -9.10
N SER A 216 -0.94 -26.50 -8.59
CA SER A 216 -2.27 -26.26 -9.14
C SER A 216 -2.18 -25.71 -10.57
N PHE A 217 -1.13 -24.98 -10.88
CA PHE A 217 -0.78 -24.55 -12.23
C PHE A 217 0.59 -25.13 -12.60
N LYS A 218 0.71 -25.56 -13.85
CA LYS A 218 1.96 -26.08 -14.41
C LYS A 218 3.03 -24.99 -14.54
N ASP A 219 2.62 -23.84 -15.02
CA ASP A 219 3.46 -22.66 -15.27
C ASP A 219 2.61 -21.39 -15.36
N VAL A 220 3.23 -20.24 -15.62
CA VAL A 220 2.55 -18.96 -15.77
C VAL A 220 1.54 -18.94 -16.92
N HIS A 221 1.78 -19.67 -18.01
CA HIS A 221 0.85 -19.75 -19.14
C HIS A 221 -0.41 -20.54 -18.78
N ASP A 222 -0.27 -21.57 -17.96
CA ASP A 222 -1.39 -22.36 -17.45
C ASP A 222 -2.24 -21.52 -16.47
N MET A 223 -1.58 -20.78 -15.57
CA MET A 223 -2.22 -19.83 -14.66
C MET A 223 -2.97 -18.73 -15.46
N TYR A 224 -2.34 -18.18 -16.52
CA TYR A 224 -2.99 -17.24 -17.41
C TYR A 224 -4.24 -17.82 -18.08
N ARG A 225 -4.17 -19.04 -18.64
CA ARG A 225 -5.35 -19.67 -19.27
C ARG A 225 -6.52 -19.82 -18.30
N TRP A 226 -6.23 -20.17 -17.05
CA TRP A 226 -7.25 -20.25 -16.00
C TRP A 226 -7.86 -18.86 -15.72
N SER A 227 -7.05 -17.84 -15.49
CA SER A 227 -7.51 -16.46 -15.26
C SER A 227 -8.27 -15.91 -16.47
N ASN A 228 -7.73 -16.09 -17.69
CA ASN A 228 -8.38 -15.68 -18.93
C ASN A 228 -9.71 -16.39 -19.14
N GLY A 229 -9.81 -17.67 -18.77
CA GLY A 229 -11.07 -18.43 -18.82
C GLY A 229 -12.16 -17.82 -17.94
N LEU A 230 -11.82 -17.37 -16.74
CA LEU A 230 -12.75 -16.67 -15.85
C LEU A 230 -13.15 -15.28 -16.40
N ALA A 231 -12.26 -14.64 -17.13
CA ALA A 231 -12.48 -13.33 -17.74
C ALA A 231 -13.29 -13.38 -19.06
N GLN A 232 -13.65 -14.59 -19.56
CA GLN A 232 -14.57 -14.75 -20.69
C GLN A 232 -16.03 -14.51 -20.25
N VAL A 233 -16.36 -13.24 -20.03
CA VAL A 233 -17.71 -12.80 -19.67
C VAL A 233 -18.37 -12.09 -20.86
N ASP A 234 -19.69 -11.92 -20.81
CA ASP A 234 -20.41 -11.14 -21.82
C ASP A 234 -19.95 -9.67 -21.77
N CYS A 235 -19.34 -9.20 -22.86
CA CYS A 235 -18.87 -7.83 -23.00
C CYS A 235 -19.86 -6.91 -23.74
N ASN A 236 -21.09 -7.37 -24.00
CA ASN A 236 -22.10 -6.53 -24.62
C ASN A 236 -22.54 -5.42 -23.64
N ILE A 237 -22.49 -4.18 -24.12
CA ILE A 237 -22.94 -2.99 -23.38
C ILE A 237 -24.14 -2.40 -24.12
N PRO A 238 -25.31 -2.33 -23.48
CA PRO A 238 -26.44 -1.60 -24.05
C PRO A 238 -26.07 -0.13 -24.33
N GLU A 239 -26.50 0.38 -25.50
CA GLU A 239 -26.25 1.78 -25.91
C GLU A 239 -24.78 2.18 -25.97
N LEU A 240 -23.87 1.24 -26.26
CA LEU A 240 -22.43 1.46 -26.31
C LEU A 240 -22.04 2.65 -27.20
N ASP A 241 -22.63 2.75 -28.39
CA ASP A 241 -22.31 3.83 -29.33
C ASP A 241 -22.64 5.21 -28.77
N SER A 242 -23.74 5.34 -28.04
CA SER A 242 -24.13 6.59 -27.36
C SER A 242 -23.15 6.95 -26.24
N LEU A 243 -22.77 5.96 -25.43
CA LEU A 243 -21.78 6.13 -24.36
C LEU A 243 -20.42 6.54 -24.94
N LEU A 244 -19.97 5.89 -26.00
CA LEU A 244 -18.68 6.23 -26.63
C LEU A 244 -18.72 7.63 -27.24
N ALA A 245 -19.84 8.02 -27.90
CA ALA A 245 -19.98 9.37 -28.43
C ALA A 245 -19.85 10.45 -27.36
N GLU A 246 -20.43 10.22 -26.17
CA GLU A 246 -20.27 11.11 -25.00
C GLU A 246 -18.81 11.15 -24.53
N ILE A 247 -18.14 10.01 -24.35
CA ILE A 247 -16.78 9.93 -23.83
C ILE A 247 -15.77 10.63 -24.75
N ILE A 248 -15.92 10.50 -26.07
CA ILE A 248 -14.98 11.04 -27.05
C ILE A 248 -15.41 12.39 -27.63
N GLU A 249 -16.46 12.99 -27.10
CA GLU A 249 -16.90 14.31 -27.54
C GLU A 249 -15.75 15.34 -27.47
N GLY A 250 -15.53 16.04 -28.57
CA GLY A 250 -14.45 17.04 -28.69
C GLY A 250 -13.04 16.49 -28.87
N CYS A 251 -12.81 15.18 -28.79
CA CYS A 251 -11.50 14.57 -29.06
C CYS A 251 -11.10 14.73 -30.52
N ARG A 252 -9.86 15.15 -30.77
CA ARG A 252 -9.29 15.34 -32.12
C ARG A 252 -8.25 14.29 -32.46
N THR A 253 -7.65 13.65 -31.46
CA THR A 253 -6.59 12.66 -31.61
C THR A 253 -6.95 11.36 -30.89
N ASP A 254 -6.36 10.26 -31.32
CA ASP A 254 -6.55 8.98 -30.66
C ASP A 254 -6.06 8.99 -29.20
N MET A 255 -4.97 9.73 -28.92
CA MET A 255 -4.48 9.84 -27.55
C MET A 255 -5.46 10.59 -26.64
N GLU A 256 -6.16 11.60 -27.15
CA GLU A 256 -7.26 12.26 -26.40
C GLU A 256 -8.41 11.28 -26.15
N LYS A 257 -8.81 10.47 -27.11
CA LYS A 257 -9.84 9.41 -26.90
C LYS A 257 -9.42 8.43 -25.82
N ILE A 258 -8.16 7.96 -25.85
CA ILE A 258 -7.59 7.04 -24.86
C ILE A 258 -7.65 7.67 -23.46
N ARG A 259 -7.15 8.89 -23.30
CA ARG A 259 -7.15 9.62 -22.03
C ARG A 259 -8.57 9.84 -21.50
N ASN A 260 -9.49 10.27 -22.35
CA ASN A 260 -10.86 10.51 -21.96
C ASN A 260 -11.58 9.22 -21.57
N THR A 261 -11.35 8.13 -22.28
CA THR A 261 -11.94 6.81 -21.94
C THR A 261 -11.41 6.31 -20.59
N TYR A 262 -10.11 6.43 -20.35
CA TYR A 262 -9.50 6.08 -19.08
C TYR A 262 -10.04 6.95 -17.93
N ALA A 263 -10.04 8.27 -18.11
CA ALA A 263 -10.59 9.22 -17.16
C ALA A 263 -12.07 8.97 -16.85
N TRP A 264 -12.84 8.64 -17.88
CA TRP A 264 -14.26 8.37 -17.71
C TRP A 264 -14.48 7.17 -16.77
N VAL A 265 -13.73 6.08 -16.94
CA VAL A 265 -13.82 4.90 -16.06
C VAL A 265 -13.42 5.27 -14.62
N GLN A 266 -12.30 5.96 -14.43
CA GLN A 266 -11.83 6.41 -13.11
C GLN A 266 -12.87 7.28 -12.37
N GLN A 267 -13.54 8.18 -13.08
CA GLN A 267 -14.44 9.17 -12.47
C GLN A 267 -15.88 8.67 -12.30
N ASN A 268 -16.31 7.68 -13.11
CA ASN A 268 -17.69 7.21 -13.13
C ASN A 268 -17.89 5.83 -12.49
N ILE A 269 -16.80 5.10 -12.21
CA ILE A 269 -16.86 3.78 -11.59
C ILE A 269 -16.05 3.85 -10.28
N ARG A 270 -16.76 3.70 -9.18
CA ARG A 270 -16.11 3.65 -7.86
C ARG A 270 -15.42 2.32 -7.67
N TYR A 271 -14.15 2.33 -7.26
CA TYR A 271 -13.44 1.12 -6.86
C TYR A 271 -14.02 0.56 -5.55
N ILE A 272 -14.39 -0.72 -5.57
CA ILE A 272 -14.83 -1.47 -4.38
C ILE A 272 -14.30 -2.90 -4.53
N ALA A 273 -13.46 -3.33 -3.60
CA ALA A 273 -12.90 -4.67 -3.63
C ALA A 273 -13.97 -5.75 -3.32
N PHE A 274 -13.97 -6.81 -4.14
CA PHE A 274 -14.72 -8.04 -3.90
C PHE A 274 -13.74 -9.19 -3.78
N GLU A 275 -13.71 -9.84 -2.63
CA GLU A 275 -12.76 -10.91 -2.35
C GLU A 275 -13.43 -12.26 -2.04
N ALA A 276 -14.76 -12.35 -2.26
CA ALA A 276 -15.53 -13.54 -1.96
C ALA A 276 -15.31 -14.66 -2.98
N GLY A 277 -14.76 -15.78 -2.55
CA GLY A 277 -14.71 -17.02 -3.31
C GLY A 277 -14.24 -16.84 -4.76
N ILE A 278 -14.97 -17.41 -5.70
CA ILE A 278 -14.67 -17.29 -7.15
C ILE A 278 -14.77 -15.83 -7.62
N LEU A 279 -15.59 -14.98 -7.00
CA LEU A 279 -15.74 -13.57 -7.37
C LEU A 279 -14.47 -12.77 -7.09
N GLY A 280 -13.61 -13.25 -6.20
CA GLY A 280 -12.26 -12.71 -6.03
C GLY A 280 -11.39 -12.80 -7.29
N HIS A 281 -11.75 -13.66 -8.27
CA HIS A 281 -10.98 -13.88 -9.50
C HIS A 281 -11.79 -13.68 -10.79
N LYS A 282 -13.10 -13.87 -10.75
CA LYS A 282 -14.00 -13.67 -11.90
C LYS A 282 -14.50 -12.22 -11.94
N PRO A 283 -14.30 -11.46 -13.04
CA PRO A 283 -14.83 -10.11 -13.17
C PRO A 283 -16.37 -10.10 -13.33
N ASP A 284 -17.01 -9.03 -12.87
CA ASP A 284 -18.36 -8.66 -13.32
C ASP A 284 -18.36 -8.34 -14.83
N THR A 285 -19.51 -8.46 -15.48
CA THR A 285 -19.64 -8.00 -16.87
C THR A 285 -19.52 -6.48 -16.96
N PRO A 286 -19.03 -5.91 -18.08
CA PRO A 286 -19.00 -4.46 -18.28
C PRO A 286 -20.37 -3.79 -18.10
N ALA A 287 -21.46 -4.42 -18.55
CA ALA A 287 -22.82 -3.92 -18.37
C ALA A 287 -23.21 -3.83 -16.89
N GLU A 288 -22.85 -4.83 -16.07
CA GLU A 288 -23.11 -4.82 -14.63
C GLU A 288 -22.29 -3.73 -13.91
N VAL A 289 -21.00 -3.56 -14.23
CA VAL A 289 -20.16 -2.51 -13.69
C VAL A 289 -20.77 -1.12 -14.00
N LEU A 290 -21.19 -0.89 -15.24
CA LEU A 290 -21.84 0.34 -15.64
C LEU A 290 -23.16 0.59 -14.89
N ARG A 291 -24.00 -0.43 -14.77
CA ARG A 291 -25.27 -0.34 -14.06
C ARG A 291 -25.10 -0.05 -12.57
N LYS A 292 -24.13 -0.71 -11.94
CA LYS A 292 -23.83 -0.57 -10.51
C LYS A 292 -23.08 0.72 -10.19
N ARG A 293 -22.31 1.29 -11.16
CA ARG A 293 -21.38 2.41 -10.97
C ARG A 293 -20.26 2.11 -9.96
N TYR A 294 -19.96 0.84 -9.75
CA TYR A 294 -18.80 0.38 -9.00
C TYR A 294 -18.30 -0.96 -9.55
N GLY A 295 -17.05 -1.26 -9.29
CA GLY A 295 -16.39 -2.52 -9.60
C GLY A 295 -15.09 -2.68 -8.84
N ASP A 296 -14.57 -3.89 -8.81
CA ASP A 296 -13.22 -4.16 -8.36
C ASP A 296 -12.18 -3.95 -9.49
N CYS A 297 -10.91 -4.24 -9.25
CA CYS A 297 -9.85 -4.08 -10.25
C CYS A 297 -10.18 -4.82 -11.57
N LYS A 298 -10.75 -6.05 -11.48
CA LYS A 298 -11.12 -6.88 -12.63
C LYS A 298 -12.28 -6.26 -13.41
N GLY A 299 -13.34 -5.84 -12.71
CA GLY A 299 -14.50 -5.19 -13.30
C GLY A 299 -14.14 -3.88 -13.99
N MET A 300 -13.29 -3.06 -13.38
CA MET A 300 -12.83 -1.81 -14.00
C MET A 300 -11.90 -2.06 -15.19
N ALA A 301 -10.99 -3.04 -15.10
CA ALA A 301 -10.08 -3.40 -16.19
C ALA A 301 -10.84 -3.93 -17.42
N ILE A 302 -11.82 -4.82 -17.22
CA ILE A 302 -12.60 -5.38 -18.34
C ILE A 302 -13.52 -4.35 -18.99
N LEU A 303 -14.12 -3.44 -18.20
CA LEU A 303 -14.89 -2.32 -18.73
C LEU A 303 -14.00 -1.42 -19.58
N LEU A 304 -12.85 -1.00 -19.06
CA LEU A 304 -11.90 -0.15 -19.79
C LEU A 304 -11.42 -0.82 -21.08
N ARG A 305 -11.03 -2.10 -21.02
CA ARG A 305 -10.66 -2.88 -22.20
C ARG A 305 -11.79 -2.89 -23.24
N THR A 306 -13.02 -3.10 -22.81
CA THR A 306 -14.19 -3.18 -23.71
C THR A 306 -14.44 -1.85 -24.40
N LEU A 307 -14.41 -0.73 -23.68
CA LEU A 307 -14.61 0.60 -24.23
C LEU A 307 -13.49 0.98 -25.22
N LEU A 308 -12.23 0.66 -24.91
CA LEU A 308 -11.09 0.93 -25.80
C LEU A 308 -11.11 0.04 -27.06
N LYS A 309 -11.41 -1.26 -26.91
CA LYS A 309 -11.55 -2.18 -28.07
C LYS A 309 -12.67 -1.76 -29.01
N ALA A 310 -13.80 -1.27 -28.49
CA ALA A 310 -14.89 -0.77 -29.33
C ALA A 310 -14.51 0.47 -30.14
N GLN A 311 -13.49 1.21 -29.72
CA GLN A 311 -12.91 2.33 -30.47
C GLN A 311 -11.79 1.89 -31.43
N GLY A 312 -11.47 0.58 -31.52
CA GLY A 312 -10.45 0.03 -32.41
C GLY A 312 -9.04 -0.03 -31.81
N PHE A 313 -8.87 0.22 -30.51
CA PHE A 313 -7.56 0.16 -29.85
C PHE A 313 -7.20 -1.27 -29.40
N ASP A 314 -5.90 -1.61 -29.40
CA ASP A 314 -5.37 -2.88 -28.88
C ASP A 314 -5.27 -2.83 -27.35
N ALA A 315 -6.40 -2.99 -26.67
CA ALA A 315 -6.52 -3.03 -25.24
C ALA A 315 -6.62 -4.48 -24.75
N ARG A 316 -5.89 -4.82 -23.67
CA ARG A 316 -5.68 -6.18 -23.17
C ARG A 316 -5.81 -6.25 -21.67
N LEU A 317 -6.40 -7.32 -21.11
CA LEU A 317 -6.34 -7.58 -19.68
C LEU A 317 -4.92 -7.95 -19.27
N THR A 318 -4.55 -7.59 -18.04
CA THR A 318 -3.21 -7.80 -17.53
C THR A 318 -3.25 -8.16 -16.06
N ASP A 319 -2.86 -9.38 -15.74
CA ASP A 319 -2.66 -9.82 -14.36
C ASP A 319 -1.32 -9.32 -13.83
N ILE A 320 -1.28 -8.82 -12.61
CA ILE A 320 -0.07 -8.27 -12.00
C ILE A 320 -0.07 -8.48 -10.49
N GLY A 321 1.10 -8.75 -9.92
CA GLY A 321 1.30 -8.70 -8.47
C GLY A 321 1.81 -7.32 -8.07
N THR A 322 1.16 -6.65 -7.12
CA THR A 322 1.64 -5.36 -6.60
C THR A 322 2.98 -5.48 -5.89
N VAL A 323 3.61 -4.34 -5.55
CA VAL A 323 4.92 -4.30 -4.86
C VAL A 323 4.94 -5.02 -3.51
N ASP A 324 3.78 -5.29 -2.90
CA ASP A 324 3.68 -6.03 -1.64
C ASP A 324 3.82 -7.55 -1.81
N ILE A 325 3.68 -8.05 -3.03
CA ILE A 325 3.89 -9.45 -3.34
C ILE A 325 5.36 -9.67 -3.71
N PRO A 326 6.12 -10.48 -2.93
CA PRO A 326 7.54 -10.68 -3.20
C PRO A 326 7.85 -11.69 -4.31
N TYR A 327 6.84 -12.26 -4.96
CA TYR A 327 6.99 -13.32 -5.95
C TYR A 327 6.75 -12.81 -7.36
N ARG A 328 7.29 -13.52 -8.36
CA ARG A 328 6.97 -13.36 -9.77
C ARG A 328 6.14 -14.55 -10.25
N MET A 329 5.14 -14.32 -11.06
CA MET A 329 4.28 -15.38 -11.59
C MET A 329 5.04 -16.38 -12.46
N SER A 330 6.06 -15.92 -13.20
CA SER A 330 6.94 -16.78 -14.02
C SER A 330 7.85 -17.70 -13.20
N GLU A 331 8.18 -17.32 -11.95
CA GLU A 331 9.00 -18.13 -11.05
C GLU A 331 8.14 -19.06 -10.20
N ILE A 332 6.95 -18.59 -9.80
CA ILE A 332 6.05 -19.30 -8.89
C ILE A 332 4.62 -19.14 -9.39
N ALA A 333 4.16 -20.07 -10.21
CA ALA A 333 2.79 -20.10 -10.73
C ALA A 333 1.80 -20.50 -9.63
N THR A 334 1.31 -19.53 -8.89
CA THR A 334 0.31 -19.69 -7.82
C THR A 334 -0.46 -18.37 -7.64
N LEU A 335 -1.71 -18.44 -7.19
CA LEU A 335 -2.51 -17.22 -6.93
C LEU A 335 -1.91 -16.33 -5.84
N ALA A 336 -0.96 -16.83 -5.03
CA ALA A 336 -0.19 -15.97 -4.10
C ALA A 336 0.73 -14.97 -4.81
N SER A 337 1.01 -15.12 -6.11
CA SER A 337 1.91 -14.24 -6.90
C SER A 337 1.19 -13.13 -7.65
N VAL A 338 -0.15 -13.09 -7.58
CA VAL A 338 -1.02 -12.09 -8.24
C VAL A 338 -2.08 -11.60 -7.27
N ASN A 339 -2.41 -10.33 -7.32
CA ASN A 339 -3.48 -9.74 -6.50
C ASN A 339 -4.18 -8.56 -7.20
N HIS A 340 -3.85 -8.27 -8.45
CA HIS A 340 -4.38 -7.12 -9.14
C HIS A 340 -4.54 -7.37 -10.64
N MET A 341 -5.50 -6.68 -11.27
CA MET A 341 -5.74 -6.70 -12.70
C MET A 341 -5.87 -5.28 -13.22
N ILE A 342 -5.18 -4.99 -14.33
CA ILE A 342 -5.21 -3.70 -15.01
C ILE A 342 -5.52 -3.89 -16.50
N CYS A 343 -5.66 -2.80 -17.24
CA CYS A 343 -5.76 -2.80 -18.69
C CYS A 343 -4.44 -2.32 -19.30
N SER A 344 -3.77 -3.16 -20.09
CA SER A 344 -2.66 -2.72 -20.93
C SER A 344 -3.17 -2.30 -22.29
N LEU A 345 -2.65 -1.18 -22.80
CA LEU A 345 -2.96 -0.64 -24.13
C LEU A 345 -1.71 -0.60 -24.99
N ILE A 346 -1.73 -1.25 -26.15
CA ILE A 346 -0.64 -1.17 -27.11
C ILE A 346 -1.02 -0.14 -28.19
N TYR A 347 -0.30 0.97 -28.21
CA TYR A 347 -0.55 2.06 -29.15
C TYR A 347 0.75 2.65 -29.66
N GLN A 348 0.91 2.73 -30.99
CA GLN A 348 2.10 3.24 -31.69
C GLN A 348 3.44 2.62 -31.20
N GLY A 349 3.43 1.31 -30.94
CA GLY A 349 4.62 0.57 -30.48
C GLY A 349 5.00 0.78 -29.01
N LYS A 350 4.20 1.51 -28.26
CA LYS A 350 4.35 1.71 -26.81
C LYS A 350 3.24 0.98 -26.06
N THR A 351 3.56 0.40 -24.91
CA THR A 351 2.58 -0.17 -23.99
C THR A 351 2.29 0.82 -22.85
N TYR A 352 1.02 1.12 -22.65
CA TYR A 352 0.51 1.91 -21.55
C TYR A 352 -0.15 0.95 -20.55
N TYR A 353 0.07 1.17 -19.26
CA TYR A 353 -0.44 0.35 -18.17
C TYR A 353 -1.50 1.14 -17.41
N LEU A 354 -2.76 0.94 -17.81
CA LEU A 354 -3.89 1.73 -17.35
C LEU A 354 -4.54 1.08 -16.12
N ASP A 355 -4.20 1.57 -14.96
CA ASP A 355 -4.79 1.13 -13.69
C ASP A 355 -5.90 2.08 -13.26
N ALA A 356 -7.13 1.78 -13.67
CA ALA A 356 -8.30 2.64 -13.42
C ALA A 356 -8.75 2.67 -11.95
N THR A 357 -8.14 1.87 -11.08
CA THR A 357 -8.42 1.92 -9.64
C THR A 357 -7.77 3.13 -8.94
N ASN A 358 -6.80 3.78 -9.60
CA ASN A 358 -6.23 5.06 -9.18
C ASN A 358 -7.01 6.21 -9.85
N GLU A 359 -7.74 6.99 -9.08
CA GLU A 359 -8.72 7.96 -9.60
C GLU A 359 -8.09 9.17 -10.31
N TYR A 360 -6.84 9.55 -9.95
CA TYR A 360 -6.21 10.80 -10.38
C TYR A 360 -4.88 10.61 -11.12
N ILE A 361 -4.52 9.37 -11.45
CA ILE A 361 -3.34 9.06 -12.27
C ILE A 361 -3.68 9.22 -13.75
N ASN A 362 -2.83 9.90 -14.53
CA ASN A 362 -3.00 10.01 -15.97
C ASN A 362 -2.56 8.73 -16.71
N ALA A 363 -2.97 8.58 -17.96
CA ALA A 363 -2.75 7.38 -18.76
C ALA A 363 -1.26 7.06 -19.06
N GLU A 364 -0.37 8.03 -18.98
CA GLU A 364 1.06 7.88 -19.25
C GLU A 364 1.89 7.50 -18.03
N PHE A 365 1.33 7.62 -16.84
CA PHE A 365 2.02 7.36 -15.58
C PHE A 365 1.77 5.92 -15.11
N ILE A 366 2.78 5.30 -14.54
CA ILE A 366 2.69 3.97 -13.94
C ILE A 366 2.67 4.16 -12.41
N PRO A 367 1.58 3.78 -11.70
CA PRO A 367 1.53 3.88 -10.24
C PRO A 367 2.65 3.09 -9.56
N GLU A 368 3.19 3.61 -8.46
CA GLU A 368 4.29 2.95 -7.74
C GLU A 368 3.95 1.53 -7.28
N SER A 369 2.67 1.28 -6.97
CA SER A 369 2.16 -0.03 -6.57
C SER A 369 2.47 -1.16 -7.55
N ILE A 370 2.70 -0.84 -8.83
CA ILE A 370 2.96 -1.82 -9.91
C ILE A 370 4.30 -1.60 -10.62
N GLN A 371 5.07 -0.56 -10.30
CA GLN A 371 6.37 -0.33 -10.93
C GLN A 371 7.36 -1.45 -10.64
N GLY A 372 8.11 -1.87 -11.66
CA GLY A 372 9.11 -2.95 -11.57
C GLY A 372 8.50 -4.35 -11.37
N ARG A 373 7.16 -4.44 -11.40
CA ARG A 373 6.45 -5.72 -11.24
C ARG A 373 6.33 -6.46 -12.57
N GLU A 374 6.22 -7.77 -12.47
CA GLU A 374 5.96 -8.64 -13.62
C GLU A 374 4.46 -8.63 -13.93
N ALA A 375 4.13 -8.34 -15.17
CA ALA A 375 2.80 -8.36 -15.73
C ALA A 375 2.63 -9.55 -16.68
N VAL A 376 1.46 -10.17 -16.66
CA VAL A 376 1.02 -11.22 -17.57
C VAL A 376 -0.09 -10.65 -18.43
N ILE A 377 0.27 -10.27 -19.68
CA ILE A 377 -0.59 -9.52 -20.60
C ILE A 377 -1.30 -10.49 -21.55
N GLU A 378 -2.61 -10.32 -21.71
CA GLU A 378 -3.47 -11.07 -22.66
C GLU A 378 -2.88 -11.07 -24.08
N ASN A 379 -2.76 -12.24 -24.70
CA ASN A 379 -2.35 -12.41 -26.10
C ASN A 379 -3.04 -13.63 -26.73
N GLY A 380 -4.37 -13.59 -26.77
CA GLY A 380 -5.19 -14.72 -27.21
C GLY A 380 -5.12 -15.87 -26.21
N GLU A 381 -4.82 -17.08 -26.69
CA GLU A 381 -4.66 -18.27 -25.82
C GLU A 381 -3.32 -18.31 -25.06
N ASN A 382 -2.39 -17.43 -25.41
CA ASN A 382 -1.10 -17.26 -24.77
C ASN A 382 -1.04 -15.91 -24.05
N CYS A 383 0.02 -15.71 -23.27
CA CYS A 383 0.30 -14.44 -22.64
C CYS A 383 1.69 -13.91 -23.00
N ILE A 384 1.85 -12.61 -22.82
CA ILE A 384 3.15 -11.95 -22.83
C ILE A 384 3.54 -11.66 -21.40
N VAL A 385 4.68 -12.19 -20.97
CA VAL A 385 5.26 -11.89 -19.66
C VAL A 385 6.22 -10.72 -19.79
N HIS A 386 5.98 -9.63 -19.09
CA HIS A 386 6.77 -8.41 -19.20
C HIS A 386 6.98 -7.76 -17.83
N THR A 387 8.15 -7.20 -17.57
CA THR A 387 8.42 -6.43 -16.35
C THR A 387 8.19 -4.95 -16.61
N LEU A 388 7.32 -4.32 -15.82
CA LEU A 388 7.04 -2.90 -15.93
C LEU A 388 8.28 -2.07 -15.57
N PRO A 389 8.49 -0.93 -16.22
CA PRO A 389 9.61 -0.06 -15.88
C PRO A 389 9.48 0.54 -14.48
N MET A 390 10.63 0.82 -13.88
CA MET A 390 10.74 1.64 -12.67
C MET A 390 10.88 3.10 -13.09
N LEU A 391 10.06 3.98 -12.54
CA LEU A 391 10.19 5.43 -12.75
C LEU A 391 11.19 6.02 -11.74
N ASN A 392 11.80 7.15 -12.10
CA ASN A 392 12.60 7.93 -11.15
C ASN A 392 11.72 8.52 -10.05
N SER A 393 12.25 8.69 -8.84
CA SER A 393 11.58 9.34 -7.71
C SER A 393 11.01 10.73 -8.04
N SER A 394 11.65 11.45 -8.97
CA SER A 394 11.20 12.75 -9.47
C SER A 394 9.92 12.72 -10.29
N ALA A 395 9.45 11.54 -10.72
CA ALA A 395 8.15 11.40 -11.38
C ALA A 395 6.98 11.65 -10.41
N SER A 396 7.20 11.37 -9.11
CA SER A 396 6.26 11.66 -8.02
C SER A 396 6.82 12.79 -7.16
N THR A 397 6.45 14.03 -7.49
CA THR A 397 7.01 15.23 -6.84
C THR A 397 5.94 16.01 -6.08
N ASP A 398 6.29 16.51 -4.89
CA ASP A 398 5.60 17.57 -4.15
C ASP A 398 6.53 18.78 -4.10
N SER A 399 6.20 19.82 -4.84
CA SER A 399 7.00 21.04 -4.94
C SER A 399 6.24 22.24 -4.39
N LEU A 400 6.85 22.98 -3.48
CA LEU A 400 6.34 24.26 -2.97
C LEU A 400 7.34 25.35 -3.26
N SER A 401 6.83 26.48 -3.80
CA SER A 401 7.59 27.71 -4.03
C SER A 401 6.94 28.87 -3.28
N TYR A 402 7.73 29.56 -2.45
CA TYR A 402 7.32 30.76 -1.73
C TYR A 402 8.18 31.94 -2.16
N ILE A 403 7.59 32.92 -2.84
CA ILE A 403 8.25 34.16 -3.26
C ILE A 403 7.73 35.25 -2.36
N CYS A 404 8.60 35.80 -1.49
CA CYS A 404 8.20 36.70 -0.42
C CYS A 404 9.12 37.92 -0.27
N SER A 405 8.61 38.90 0.45
CA SER A 405 9.32 40.07 0.88
C SER A 405 8.97 40.42 2.33
N LEU A 406 9.80 41.26 2.94
CA LEU A 406 9.50 41.85 4.26
C LEU A 406 8.49 42.97 4.11
N SER A 407 7.41 42.91 4.89
CA SER A 407 6.42 43.99 4.98
C SER A 407 6.15 44.37 6.43
N ASP A 408 5.63 45.62 6.61
CA ASP A 408 5.26 46.11 7.92
C ASP A 408 3.79 45.77 8.21
N LYS A 409 3.55 45.09 9.33
CA LYS A 409 2.21 44.82 9.86
C LYS A 409 2.11 45.34 11.29
N GLN A 410 1.48 46.50 11.46
CA GLN A 410 1.43 47.22 12.73
C GLN A 410 2.86 47.54 13.25
N THR A 411 3.26 46.90 14.36
CA THR A 411 4.59 47.10 14.99
C THR A 411 5.62 46.02 14.60
N ASN A 412 5.23 45.01 13.80
CA ASN A 412 6.04 43.86 13.49
C ASN A 412 6.42 43.82 12.00
N LYS A 413 7.58 43.24 11.71
CA LYS A 413 7.95 42.77 10.37
C LYS A 413 7.39 41.38 10.14
N VAL A 414 6.84 41.13 8.95
CA VAL A 414 6.29 39.84 8.54
C VAL A 414 6.85 39.45 7.18
N LEU A 415 6.88 38.17 6.88
CA LEU A 415 7.05 37.71 5.50
C LEU A 415 5.70 37.63 4.82
N GLN A 416 5.58 38.31 3.67
CA GLN A 416 4.38 38.30 2.84
C GLN A 416 4.73 37.95 1.40
N GLY A 417 3.94 37.11 0.75
CA GLY A 417 4.17 36.77 -0.64
C GLY A 417 3.24 35.67 -1.15
N ASN A 418 3.58 35.16 -2.31
CA ASN A 418 2.80 34.13 -2.99
C ASN A 418 3.41 32.74 -2.79
N VAL A 419 2.58 31.79 -2.37
CA VAL A 419 2.91 30.37 -2.32
C VAL A 419 2.26 29.68 -3.50
N THR A 420 3.03 28.84 -4.19
CA THR A 420 2.54 27.90 -5.19
C THR A 420 2.98 26.51 -4.78
N ARG A 421 2.06 25.55 -4.71
CA ARG A 421 2.36 24.14 -4.45
C ARG A 421 1.83 23.28 -5.57
N SER A 422 2.65 22.36 -6.07
CA SER A 422 2.32 21.46 -7.17
C SER A 422 2.69 20.03 -6.84
N TRP A 423 1.92 19.09 -7.40
CA TRP A 423 2.10 17.65 -7.23
C TRP A 423 2.05 16.95 -8.57
N SER A 424 2.87 15.92 -8.74
CA SER A 424 2.86 15.02 -9.89
C SER A 424 2.91 13.54 -9.45
N GLY A 425 2.54 12.64 -10.37
CA GLY A 425 2.58 11.20 -10.15
C GLY A 425 1.77 10.76 -8.92
N ASP A 426 2.31 9.81 -8.13
CA ASP A 426 1.65 9.29 -6.93
C ASP A 426 1.42 10.37 -5.86
N MET A 427 2.26 11.42 -5.81
CA MET A 427 2.03 12.56 -4.91
C MET A 427 0.76 13.35 -5.30
N LYS A 428 0.45 13.42 -6.60
CA LYS A 428 -0.81 14.03 -7.07
C LYS A 428 -2.01 13.16 -6.70
N GLU A 429 -1.93 11.85 -6.94
CA GLU A 429 -2.96 10.88 -6.52
C GLU A 429 -3.26 11.02 -5.03
N PHE A 430 -2.23 10.96 -4.21
CA PHE A 430 -2.36 11.11 -2.76
C PHE A 430 -3.06 12.40 -2.34
N PHE A 431 -2.63 13.53 -2.90
CA PHE A 431 -3.20 14.82 -2.55
C PHE A 431 -4.66 14.96 -3.01
N LEU A 432 -4.98 14.58 -4.26
CA LEU A 432 -6.33 14.72 -4.79
C LEU A 432 -7.31 13.75 -4.12
N THR A 433 -6.90 12.53 -3.81
CA THR A 433 -7.71 11.57 -3.02
C THR A 433 -8.07 12.18 -1.67
N ALA A 434 -7.07 12.65 -0.91
CA ALA A 434 -7.31 13.28 0.38
C ALA A 434 -8.19 14.55 0.28
N TYR A 435 -8.06 15.32 -0.80
CA TYR A 435 -8.91 16.48 -1.05
C TYR A 435 -10.37 16.06 -1.33
N HIS A 436 -10.59 15.06 -2.17
CA HIS A 436 -11.92 14.65 -2.60
C HIS A 436 -12.68 13.84 -1.57
N GLU A 437 -12.00 13.16 -0.64
CA GLU A 437 -12.61 12.48 0.51
C GLU A 437 -13.26 13.45 1.51
N ASN A 438 -12.81 14.71 1.54
CA ASN A 438 -13.45 15.72 2.36
C ASN A 438 -14.77 16.18 1.73
N ASP A 439 -15.76 16.47 2.57
CA ASP A 439 -16.98 17.16 2.16
C ASP A 439 -16.69 18.60 1.71
N LYS A 440 -17.71 19.28 1.20
CA LYS A 440 -17.56 20.65 0.67
C LYS A 440 -17.02 21.65 1.72
N SER A 441 -17.34 21.47 2.99
CA SER A 441 -16.83 22.31 4.08
C SER A 441 -15.37 21.96 4.39
N GLY A 442 -15.07 20.66 4.54
CA GLY A 442 -13.73 20.17 4.78
C GLY A 442 -12.74 20.55 3.69
N ARG A 443 -13.16 20.54 2.39
CA ARG A 443 -12.32 21.00 1.28
C ARG A 443 -11.90 22.46 1.40
N LYS A 444 -12.80 23.34 1.87
CA LYS A 444 -12.46 24.76 2.07
C LYS A 444 -11.43 24.97 3.18
N GLU A 445 -11.47 24.14 4.22
CA GLU A 445 -10.49 24.20 5.31
C GLU A 445 -9.18 23.48 4.94
N TYR A 446 -9.25 22.45 4.11
CA TYR A 446 -8.11 21.64 3.70
C TYR A 446 -7.11 22.40 2.83
N LEU A 447 -7.59 23.17 1.82
CA LEU A 447 -6.71 23.86 0.88
C LEU A 447 -5.77 24.88 1.54
N PRO A 448 -6.22 25.77 2.45
CA PRO A 448 -5.31 26.64 3.20
C PRO A 448 -4.24 25.86 3.98
N ARG A 449 -4.65 24.81 4.68
CA ARG A 449 -3.75 23.98 5.50
C ARG A 449 -2.65 23.33 4.64
N ILE A 450 -2.99 22.86 3.44
CA ILE A 450 -2.03 22.27 2.51
C ILE A 450 -0.98 23.30 2.06
N LEU A 451 -1.34 24.56 1.84
CA LEU A 451 -0.39 25.61 1.45
C LEU A 451 0.51 26.04 2.61
N THR A 452 0.08 25.90 3.85
CA THR A 452 0.82 26.34 5.04
C THR A 452 1.46 25.20 5.84
N GLY A 453 1.26 23.92 5.44
CA GLY A 453 1.75 22.76 6.18
C GLY A 453 1.19 22.68 7.61
N ASP A 454 -0.06 23.11 7.82
CA ASP A 454 -0.70 23.23 9.15
C ASP A 454 0.00 24.21 10.12
N ASN A 455 0.86 25.07 9.63
CA ASN A 455 1.50 26.08 10.47
C ASN A 455 0.54 27.24 10.75
N HIS A 456 0.07 27.33 11.98
CA HIS A 456 -0.91 28.32 12.44
C HIS A 456 -0.41 29.78 12.43
N ASN A 457 0.89 30.00 12.25
CA ASN A 457 1.49 31.33 12.13
C ASN A 457 1.27 31.97 10.76
N TYR A 458 0.78 31.18 9.79
CA TYR A 458 0.40 31.69 8.47
C TYR A 458 -1.03 32.20 8.48
N GLN A 459 -1.21 33.35 7.83
CA GLN A 459 -2.51 33.88 7.45
C GLN A 459 -2.63 33.78 5.94
N ILE A 460 -3.70 33.18 5.45
CA ILE A 460 -3.96 33.02 4.02
C ILE A 460 -5.05 33.99 3.62
N ASN A 461 -4.76 34.84 2.65
CA ASN A 461 -5.71 35.82 2.11
C ASN A 461 -6.55 35.25 0.97
N SER A 462 -5.96 34.35 0.16
CA SER A 462 -6.64 33.75 -0.99
C SER A 462 -6.03 32.38 -1.30
N VAL A 463 -6.85 31.45 -1.80
CA VAL A 463 -6.41 30.16 -2.34
C VAL A 463 -7.15 29.90 -3.64
N SER A 464 -6.45 29.55 -4.69
CA SER A 464 -7.01 29.19 -5.98
C SER A 464 -6.26 28.05 -6.64
N TRP A 465 -6.98 27.28 -7.46
CA TRP A 465 -6.39 26.28 -8.32
C TRP A 465 -5.71 26.94 -9.52
N ILE A 466 -4.50 26.49 -9.85
CA ILE A 466 -3.85 26.74 -11.13
C ILE A 466 -4.22 25.60 -12.09
N GLN A 467 -4.17 24.37 -11.59
CA GLN A 467 -4.50 23.17 -12.34
C GLN A 467 -5.07 22.11 -11.37
N GLN A 468 -6.24 21.57 -11.69
CA GLN A 468 -6.90 20.52 -10.90
C GLN A 468 -7.39 19.32 -11.72
N GLU A 469 -7.26 19.37 -13.05
CA GLU A 469 -7.76 18.32 -13.93
C GLU A 469 -7.01 16.99 -13.68
N PRO A 470 -7.71 15.89 -13.37
CA PRO A 470 -7.09 14.61 -13.01
C PRO A 470 -6.16 14.05 -14.09
N GLN A 471 -6.46 14.31 -15.37
CA GLN A 471 -5.71 13.78 -16.51
C GLN A 471 -4.44 14.55 -16.85
N GLN A 472 -4.21 15.70 -16.22
CA GLN A 472 -2.95 16.43 -16.38
C GLN A 472 -1.83 15.73 -15.58
N GLU A 473 -0.59 15.95 -16.01
CA GLU A 473 0.59 15.38 -15.32
C GLU A 473 0.74 15.89 -13.89
N TRP A 474 0.27 17.11 -13.62
CA TRP A 474 0.39 17.78 -12.33
C TRP A 474 -0.90 18.48 -11.91
N ALA A 475 -1.06 18.67 -10.61
CA ALA A 475 -2.05 19.53 -10.01
C ALA A 475 -1.34 20.63 -9.22
N ALA A 476 -1.92 21.84 -9.15
CA ALA A 476 -1.31 22.93 -8.40
C ALA A 476 -2.31 23.93 -7.82
N LEU A 477 -1.92 24.45 -6.66
CA LEU A 477 -2.58 25.52 -5.94
C LEU A 477 -1.67 26.74 -5.83
N THR A 478 -2.27 27.92 -5.73
CA THR A 478 -1.57 29.14 -5.34
C THR A 478 -2.37 29.91 -4.29
N GLY A 479 -1.67 30.71 -3.52
CA GLY A 479 -2.28 31.57 -2.51
C GLY A 479 -1.36 32.68 -2.05
N GLU A 480 -1.95 33.78 -1.57
CA GLU A 480 -1.22 34.83 -0.90
C GLU A 480 -1.15 34.53 0.60
N VAL A 481 0.05 34.53 1.15
CA VAL A 481 0.29 34.17 2.55
C VAL A 481 1.13 35.23 3.27
N ILE A 482 0.84 35.37 4.56
CA ILE A 482 1.59 36.21 5.49
C ILE A 482 2.04 35.33 6.64
N ASN A 483 3.34 35.33 6.95
CA ASN A 483 3.88 34.67 8.12
C ASN A 483 4.38 35.72 9.13
N SER A 484 3.73 35.76 10.29
CA SER A 484 4.02 36.72 11.35
C SER A 484 5.09 36.28 12.34
N SER A 485 5.51 35.00 12.32
CA SER A 485 6.50 34.46 13.26
C SER A 485 7.87 34.23 12.64
N ALA A 486 8.00 34.37 11.31
CA ALA A 486 9.23 34.09 10.60
C ALA A 486 10.36 35.11 10.86
N VAL A 487 10.00 36.31 11.37
CA VAL A 487 10.93 37.43 11.53
C VAL A 487 11.04 37.81 13.01
N GLN A 488 12.21 37.71 13.55
CA GLN A 488 12.54 38.25 14.87
C GLN A 488 13.42 39.49 14.70
N ILE A 489 13.16 40.53 15.51
CA ILE A 489 13.89 41.79 15.45
C ILE A 489 14.70 41.94 16.73
N ALA A 490 16.02 42.15 16.60
CA ALA A 490 16.88 42.52 17.70
C ALA A 490 17.81 43.67 17.25
N ASP A 491 17.76 44.78 17.96
CA ASP A 491 18.46 46.01 17.61
C ASP A 491 18.21 46.47 16.16
N ASN A 492 19.24 46.44 15.31
CA ASN A 492 19.17 46.79 13.89
C ASN A 492 19.23 45.59 12.97
N GLU A 493 18.95 44.37 13.48
CA GLU A 493 19.06 43.14 12.76
C GLU A 493 17.72 42.40 12.68
N PHE A 494 17.48 41.72 11.53
CA PHE A 494 16.35 40.83 11.32
C PHE A 494 16.85 39.39 11.24
N TYR A 495 16.39 38.54 12.14
CA TYR A 495 16.60 37.12 12.16
C TYR A 495 15.41 36.45 11.46
N ILE A 496 15.66 35.79 10.33
CA ILE A 496 14.59 35.32 9.46
C ILE A 496 14.77 33.82 9.20
N GLU A 497 13.72 33.07 9.53
CA GLU A 497 13.60 31.67 9.16
C GLU A 497 12.95 31.56 7.78
N LEU A 498 13.55 30.78 6.87
CA LEU A 498 13.08 30.61 5.49
C LEU A 498 12.39 29.26 5.25
N ASP A 499 12.61 28.25 6.13
CA ASP A 499 11.88 26.97 6.09
C ASP A 499 10.63 27.08 6.96
N LEU A 500 9.51 27.38 6.32
CA LEU A 500 8.25 27.70 6.99
C LEU A 500 7.25 26.55 6.93
N HIS A 501 7.67 25.37 6.46
CA HIS A 501 6.77 24.27 6.14
C HIS A 501 7.14 23.00 6.91
N ASN A 502 6.12 22.39 7.54
CA ASN A 502 6.21 21.00 8.02
C ASN A 502 6.07 20.07 6.81
N ASP A 503 7.00 19.15 6.65
CA ASP A 503 7.02 18.24 5.51
C ASP A 503 6.41 16.87 5.84
N LEU A 504 5.92 16.20 4.81
CA LEU A 504 5.65 14.77 4.88
C LEU A 504 6.98 14.04 5.14
N PHE A 505 6.96 13.02 5.98
CA PHE A 505 8.10 12.14 6.28
C PHE A 505 9.25 12.76 7.09
N ASP A 506 9.11 13.98 7.60
CA ASP A 506 10.14 14.59 8.47
C ASP A 506 10.05 14.12 9.93
N GLN A 507 9.01 13.39 10.28
CA GLN A 507 8.81 12.89 11.63
C GLN A 507 9.71 11.69 11.94
N PRO A 508 10.38 11.66 13.10
CA PRO A 508 11.18 10.52 13.52
C PRO A 508 10.32 9.26 13.64
N ILE A 509 10.88 8.14 13.20
CA ILE A 509 10.25 6.83 13.36
C ILE A 509 10.37 6.39 14.82
N ASP A 510 9.24 6.05 15.46
CA ASP A 510 9.27 5.51 16.82
C ASP A 510 9.90 4.11 16.84
N THR A 511 10.98 3.98 17.58
CA THR A 511 11.76 2.75 17.71
C THR A 511 11.49 1.98 19.00
N ALA A 512 10.71 2.52 19.94
CA ALA A 512 10.60 1.96 21.30
C ALA A 512 10.06 0.53 21.34
N LYS A 513 9.11 0.19 20.45
CA LYS A 513 8.50 -1.13 20.38
C LYS A 513 8.65 -1.81 19.03
N ARG A 514 9.25 -1.15 18.06
CA ARG A 514 9.40 -1.67 16.70
C ARG A 514 10.39 -2.82 16.64
N ILE A 515 9.98 -3.89 15.95
CA ILE A 515 10.81 -5.09 15.71
C ILE A 515 11.13 -5.30 14.23
N HIS A 516 10.33 -4.71 13.34
CA HIS A 516 10.50 -4.85 11.90
C HIS A 516 11.16 -3.63 11.25
N ASP A 517 11.66 -3.82 10.05
CA ASP A 517 12.08 -2.74 9.16
C ASP A 517 10.92 -1.76 8.93
N TYR A 518 11.24 -0.57 8.46
CA TYR A 518 10.25 0.44 8.11
C TYR A 518 10.23 0.65 6.60
N GLU A 519 9.06 0.68 5.99
CA GLU A 519 8.88 1.09 4.60
C GLU A 519 8.33 2.51 4.54
N LEU A 520 9.10 3.42 3.92
CA LEU A 520 8.62 4.75 3.58
C LEU A 520 7.45 4.62 2.60
N PRO A 521 6.44 5.49 2.67
CA PRO A 521 5.21 5.34 1.88
C PRO A 521 5.44 5.32 0.37
N LEU A 522 6.29 6.21 -0.14
CA LEU A 522 6.52 6.41 -1.57
C LEU A 522 8.00 6.65 -1.88
N ARG A 523 8.43 6.29 -3.09
CA ARG A 523 9.61 6.87 -3.74
C ARG A 523 9.17 8.19 -4.35
N CYS A 524 9.71 9.29 -3.87
CA CYS A 524 9.24 10.60 -4.27
C CYS A 524 10.32 11.66 -4.11
N ARG A 525 10.02 12.84 -4.60
CA ARG A 525 10.83 14.02 -4.42
C ARG A 525 10.00 15.14 -3.79
N ILE A 526 10.43 15.66 -2.66
CA ILE A 526 9.85 16.80 -1.97
C ILE A 526 10.78 17.97 -2.14
N VAL A 527 10.29 19.08 -2.67
CA VAL A 527 11.07 20.29 -2.93
C VAL A 527 10.40 21.48 -2.26
N ARG A 528 11.15 22.19 -1.42
CA ARG A 528 10.73 23.49 -0.85
C ARG A 528 11.68 24.53 -1.36
N HIS A 529 11.16 25.64 -1.87
CA HIS A 529 11.89 26.73 -2.44
C HIS A 529 11.35 28.05 -1.89
N THR A 530 12.18 28.85 -1.23
CA THR A 530 11.80 30.17 -0.75
C THR A 530 12.75 31.22 -1.32
N GLU A 531 12.19 32.24 -1.96
CA GLU A 531 12.92 33.43 -2.41
C GLU A 531 12.51 34.61 -1.55
N LEU A 532 13.48 35.21 -0.86
CA LEU A 532 13.31 36.42 -0.08
C LEU A 532 14.04 37.59 -0.76
N GLU A 533 13.30 38.65 -1.09
CA GLU A 533 13.90 39.91 -1.55
C GLU A 533 14.51 40.69 -0.37
N ILE A 534 15.78 41.09 -0.50
CA ILE A 534 16.48 41.87 0.50
C ILE A 534 15.97 43.33 0.39
N PRO A 535 15.40 43.90 1.47
CA PRO A 535 14.87 45.26 1.43
C PRO A 535 15.97 46.31 1.21
N ALA A 536 15.62 47.44 0.59
CA ALA A 536 16.56 48.55 0.43
C ALA A 536 17.09 49.02 1.79
N GLY A 537 18.38 49.29 1.87
CA GLY A 537 19.07 49.70 3.11
C GLY A 537 19.42 48.56 4.06
N TYR A 538 19.29 47.31 3.64
CA TYR A 538 19.72 46.13 4.39
C TYR A 538 20.72 45.32 3.60
N VAL A 539 21.60 44.60 4.31
CA VAL A 539 22.58 43.67 3.77
C VAL A 539 22.50 42.35 4.52
N LEU A 540 22.84 41.26 3.85
CA LEU A 540 22.97 39.95 4.46
C LEU A 540 24.26 39.95 5.33
N SER A 541 24.12 39.81 6.66
CA SER A 541 25.23 39.72 7.60
C SER A 541 25.59 38.28 7.99
N TYR A 542 24.60 37.37 7.93
CA TYR A 542 24.82 35.95 8.13
C TYR A 542 23.95 35.12 7.21
N CYS A 543 24.52 34.07 6.62
CA CYS A 543 23.85 33.09 5.78
C CYS A 543 24.29 31.68 6.20
N PRO A 544 23.36 30.78 6.55
CA PRO A 544 23.67 29.40 6.90
C PRO A 544 24.37 28.66 5.77
N LYS A 545 25.19 27.66 6.12
CA LYS A 545 25.93 26.88 5.11
C LYS A 545 25.07 25.84 4.40
N GLY A 546 23.96 25.45 5.04
CA GLY A 546 23.15 24.32 4.57
C GLY A 546 23.85 22.98 4.81
N ILE A 547 23.20 21.89 4.36
CA ILE A 547 23.68 20.53 4.53
C ILE A 547 23.25 19.64 3.35
N SER A 548 24.06 18.60 3.05
CA SER A 548 23.68 17.52 2.12
C SER A 548 24.06 16.19 2.75
N ILE A 549 23.06 15.34 2.96
CA ILE A 549 23.19 14.03 3.58
C ILE A 549 22.76 12.99 2.55
N HIS A 550 23.68 12.08 2.21
CA HIS A 550 23.39 10.93 1.37
C HIS A 550 23.16 9.71 2.27
N THR A 551 22.04 9.02 2.03
CA THR A 551 21.65 7.80 2.74
C THR A 551 21.36 6.69 1.73
N PRO A 552 21.29 5.42 2.14
CA PRO A 552 20.84 4.35 1.26
C PRO A 552 19.41 4.60 0.69
N GLN A 553 18.58 5.35 1.42
CA GLN A 553 17.21 5.66 1.02
C GLN A 553 17.13 6.83 0.03
N GLY A 554 18.17 7.67 -0.05
CA GLY A 554 18.19 8.82 -0.95
C GLY A 554 18.98 10.01 -0.42
N ILE A 555 18.48 11.22 -0.67
CA ILE A 555 19.20 12.47 -0.36
C ILE A 555 18.31 13.38 0.49
N LEU A 556 18.90 13.93 1.55
CA LEU A 556 18.34 15.02 2.36
C LEU A 556 19.26 16.24 2.22
N CYS A 557 18.76 17.33 1.69
CA CYS A 557 19.58 18.50 1.40
C CYS A 557 18.83 19.78 1.77
N CYS A 558 19.54 20.75 2.34
CA CYS A 558 19.11 22.14 2.34
C CYS A 558 20.26 23.04 1.95
N SER A 559 19.96 24.16 1.30
CA SER A 559 20.96 25.11 0.82
C SER A 559 20.43 26.52 0.87
N TYR A 560 21.32 27.45 1.10
CA TYR A 560 21.09 28.90 1.08
C TYR A 560 22.02 29.53 0.06
N LYS A 561 21.51 30.39 -0.80
CA LYS A 561 22.28 31.10 -1.83
C LYS A 561 21.86 32.56 -1.87
N THR A 562 22.78 33.43 -2.19
CA THR A 562 22.51 34.83 -2.49
C THR A 562 22.68 35.08 -3.97
N GLU A 563 21.66 35.59 -4.62
CA GLU A 563 21.69 35.95 -6.05
C GLU A 563 21.19 37.39 -6.21
N ARG A 564 22.09 38.31 -6.59
CA ARG A 564 21.79 39.76 -6.70
C ARG A 564 21.23 40.32 -5.38
N ASN A 565 19.93 40.68 -5.37
CA ASN A 565 19.20 41.24 -4.25
C ASN A 565 18.23 40.24 -3.61
N LYS A 566 18.47 38.93 -3.79
CA LYS A 566 17.60 37.87 -3.27
C LYS A 566 18.38 36.84 -2.50
N ILE A 567 17.74 36.25 -1.50
CA ILE A 567 18.20 35.07 -0.80
C ILE A 567 17.30 33.93 -1.23
N ILE A 568 17.91 32.85 -1.67
CA ILE A 568 17.25 31.63 -2.13
C ILE A 568 17.53 30.52 -1.13
N PHE A 569 16.48 30.03 -0.49
CA PHE A 569 16.51 28.81 0.31
C PHE A 569 15.93 27.67 -0.50
N ARG A 570 16.57 26.49 -0.44
CA ARG A 570 16.07 25.27 -1.08
C ARG A 570 16.28 24.09 -0.17
N LYS A 571 15.19 23.36 0.10
CA LYS A 571 15.17 22.12 0.87
C LYS A 571 14.66 20.99 -0.02
N ILE A 572 15.34 19.84 0.01
CA ILE A 572 15.00 18.68 -0.82
C ILE A 572 15.10 17.42 0.04
N MET A 573 14.06 16.60 -0.07
CA MET A 573 14.09 15.19 0.30
C MET A 573 13.80 14.39 -0.97
N GLU A 574 14.70 13.49 -1.33
CA GLU A 574 14.52 12.57 -2.45
C GLU A 574 14.63 11.13 -1.94
N ILE A 575 13.55 10.37 -2.04
CA ILE A 575 13.46 8.97 -1.62
C ILE A 575 13.53 8.09 -2.86
N THR A 576 14.61 7.33 -2.98
CA THR A 576 14.84 6.39 -4.09
C THR A 576 14.68 4.93 -3.65
N GLU A 577 14.86 4.63 -2.35
CA GLU A 577 14.65 3.33 -1.74
C GLU A 577 13.77 3.50 -0.49
N LYS A 578 12.70 2.70 -0.41
CA LYS A 578 11.71 2.83 0.68
C LYS A 578 12.11 2.13 1.96
N ARG A 579 12.86 1.03 1.87
CA ARG A 579 13.14 0.18 3.02
C ARG A 579 14.24 0.76 3.88
N ILE A 580 13.93 0.92 5.16
CA ILE A 580 14.89 1.28 6.21
C ILE A 580 15.02 0.06 7.13
N PRO A 581 16.16 -0.63 7.13
CA PRO A 581 16.41 -1.76 8.03
C PRO A 581 16.24 -1.35 9.50
N ARG A 582 15.69 -2.24 10.32
CA ARG A 582 15.40 -1.97 11.74
C ARG A 582 16.59 -1.39 12.50
N ASN A 583 17.77 -1.92 12.24
CA ASN A 583 19.02 -1.48 12.87
C ASN A 583 19.53 -0.11 12.36
N GLU A 584 19.02 0.39 11.24
CA GLU A 584 19.40 1.68 10.64
C GLU A 584 18.41 2.82 10.97
N ILE A 585 17.26 2.54 11.57
CA ILE A 585 16.23 3.55 11.86
C ILE A 585 16.77 4.66 12.76
N THR A 586 17.60 4.35 13.75
CA THR A 586 18.21 5.36 14.62
C THR A 586 19.15 6.31 13.85
N ILE A 587 19.87 5.78 12.87
CA ILE A 587 20.74 6.57 11.98
C ILE A 587 19.88 7.46 11.08
N TRP A 588 18.81 6.90 10.49
CA TRP A 588 17.83 7.65 9.69
C TRP A 588 17.23 8.82 10.49
N ASN A 589 16.73 8.57 11.69
CA ASN A 589 16.21 9.60 12.58
C ASN A 589 17.23 10.68 12.93
N THR A 590 18.50 10.30 13.06
CA THR A 590 19.61 11.26 13.30
C THR A 590 19.85 12.13 12.07
N HIS A 591 19.77 11.57 10.87
CA HIS A 591 19.88 12.31 9.61
C HIS A 591 18.72 13.27 9.42
N LEU A 592 17.47 12.83 9.69
CA LEU A 592 16.29 13.69 9.65
C LEU A 592 16.41 14.89 10.59
N ARG A 593 16.87 14.65 11.84
CA ARG A 593 17.06 15.74 12.82
C ARG A 593 18.10 16.74 12.33
N LYS A 594 19.27 16.27 11.87
CA LYS A 594 20.33 17.16 11.35
C LYS A 594 19.85 17.99 10.15
N TRP A 595 19.04 17.38 9.28
CA TRP A 595 18.46 18.04 8.12
C TRP A 595 17.42 19.09 8.53
N ALA A 596 16.55 18.76 9.49
CA ALA A 596 15.59 19.70 10.07
C ALA A 596 16.29 20.86 10.77
N ASP A 597 17.24 20.58 11.66
CA ASP A 597 18.01 21.62 12.37
C ASP A 597 18.67 22.62 11.40
N ALA A 598 19.31 22.10 10.33
CA ALA A 598 19.96 22.94 9.32
C ALA A 598 18.96 23.73 8.45
N SER A 599 17.73 23.24 8.27
CA SER A 599 16.71 23.94 7.50
C SER A 599 16.02 25.07 8.28
N HIS A 600 16.04 24.98 9.62
CA HIS A 600 15.49 25.99 10.53
C HIS A 600 16.51 27.04 10.99
N GLU A 601 17.75 26.98 10.47
CA GLU A 601 18.72 28.03 10.74
C GLU A 601 18.25 29.37 10.16
N GLN A 602 18.44 30.47 10.91
CA GLN A 602 18.02 31.81 10.52
C GLN A 602 19.11 32.52 9.71
N ILE A 603 18.71 33.23 8.66
CA ILE A 603 19.54 34.25 8.04
C ILE A 603 19.47 35.53 8.86
N ILE A 604 20.49 36.40 8.77
CA ILE A 604 20.50 37.68 9.45
C ILE A 604 20.69 38.82 8.44
N LEU A 605 19.70 39.73 8.41
CA LEU A 605 19.80 40.98 7.66
C LEU A 605 20.11 42.12 8.62
N LYS A 606 21.09 42.98 8.29
CA LYS A 606 21.51 44.13 9.06
C LYS A 606 21.26 45.40 8.30
N LYS A 607 20.78 46.44 8.97
CA LYS A 607 20.65 47.78 8.41
C LYS A 607 22.01 48.35 8.07
N GLN A 608 22.16 48.91 6.86
CA GLN A 608 23.37 49.61 6.43
C GLN A 608 23.57 50.92 7.17
#